data_7dfa748b530666cde10c9a856f7376d0
#
_entry.id   7dfa748b530666cde10c9a856f7376d0
#
_cell.length_a   1.000
_cell.length_b   1.000
_cell.length_c   1.000
_cell.angle_alpha   90.00
_cell.angle_beta   90.00
_cell.angle_gamma   90.00
#
_symmetry.space_group_name_H-M   'P 1'
#
loop_
_entity.id
_entity.type
_entity.pdbx_description
1 polymer ?
#
loop_
_entity_poly.entity_id
_entity_poly.type
_entity_poly.pdbx_seq_one_letter_code
_entity_poly.pdbx_strand_id
1 'polypeptide(L)'
;MARKYNATELINLVRDEARIPNTASTGNADSDILNRINEYMLDTLVGLVMEVKDEYFVRTIRQPLAASTSRYRIPDRAMYQKLRDIRYIGSNTENGYSSLAHISVGSLDSSRSSTSTNNIPSAFRIEGNHIVLWPAISAGAQGSIDIAYYLTPGELVLPSAAAVVTGKNTDRTQATFVDGTVPTAWTAADTFDIHSPNSGAEVKAVGRSISSLGTTAINFSEAVDGSVTGEYELEIGDYVCLTGEAALPGLPRELHPLIAIGAACTILQDEGDMDVYQAKLGLLERSLFGRPDGKSIGAIGRMQNRVDARPIYVTGGRFLAAQDRYA
;
A
#
# COMPACT_ATOMS: atom_id res chain seq x y z
N MET A 1 -7.43 10.06 -20.17
CA MET A 1 -7.25 9.15 -19.01
C MET A 1 -5.88 8.51 -19.15
N ALA A 2 -5.07 8.47 -18.08
CA ALA A 2 -3.80 7.73 -18.10
C ALA A 2 -4.10 6.22 -18.32
N ARG A 3 -3.32 5.58 -19.20
CA ARG A 3 -3.46 4.15 -19.50
C ARG A 3 -3.13 3.36 -18.23
N LYS A 4 -3.86 2.28 -17.98
CA LYS A 4 -3.52 1.31 -16.93
C LYS A 4 -2.52 0.32 -17.53
N TYR A 5 -1.52 -0.04 -16.76
CA TYR A 5 -0.53 -1.03 -17.18
C TYR A 5 -0.58 -2.21 -16.23
N ASN A 6 -0.83 -3.40 -16.75
CA ASN A 6 -0.66 -4.66 -16.05
C ASN A 6 0.77 -5.20 -16.24
N ALA A 7 1.11 -6.33 -15.58
CA ALA A 7 2.43 -6.93 -15.68
C ALA A 7 2.85 -7.22 -17.12
N THR A 8 1.97 -7.82 -17.92
CA THR A 8 2.26 -8.16 -19.33
C THR A 8 2.55 -6.91 -20.16
N GLU A 9 1.78 -5.85 -19.98
CA GLU A 9 2.01 -4.58 -20.69
C GLU A 9 3.32 -3.92 -20.28
N LEU A 10 3.67 -3.98 -18.98
CA LEU A 10 4.96 -3.46 -18.49
C LEU A 10 6.14 -4.29 -19.01
N ILE A 11 6.02 -5.62 -19.03
CA ILE A 11 7.05 -6.50 -19.60
C ILE A 11 7.29 -6.16 -21.07
N ASN A 12 6.21 -5.97 -21.86
CA ASN A 12 6.35 -5.58 -23.26
C ASN A 12 7.02 -4.22 -23.42
N LEU A 13 6.66 -3.23 -22.56
CA LEU A 13 7.31 -1.93 -22.56
C LEU A 13 8.80 -2.02 -22.20
N VAL A 14 9.17 -2.85 -21.20
CA VAL A 14 10.57 -3.08 -20.85
C VAL A 14 11.35 -3.67 -22.03
N ARG A 15 10.76 -4.66 -22.74
CA ARG A 15 11.35 -5.24 -23.93
C ARG A 15 11.59 -4.20 -25.03
N ASP A 16 10.60 -3.35 -25.28
CA ASP A 16 10.71 -2.26 -26.26
C ASP A 16 11.77 -1.23 -25.84
N GLU A 17 11.81 -0.85 -24.57
CA GLU A 17 12.74 0.15 -24.05
C GLU A 17 14.19 -0.38 -23.99
N ALA A 18 14.39 -1.65 -23.62
CA ALA A 18 15.69 -2.33 -23.57
C ALA A 18 16.09 -2.96 -24.92
N ARG A 19 15.24 -2.87 -25.96
CA ARG A 19 15.47 -3.47 -27.29
C ARG A 19 15.65 -5.00 -27.25
N ILE A 20 15.01 -5.67 -26.30
CA ILE A 20 15.07 -7.12 -26.16
C ILE A 20 14.10 -7.75 -27.16
N PRO A 21 14.55 -8.71 -28.00
CA PRO A 21 13.66 -9.42 -28.92
C PRO A 21 12.54 -10.14 -28.17
N ASN A 22 11.33 -10.09 -28.72
CA ASN A 22 10.17 -10.78 -28.13
C ASN A 22 10.16 -12.28 -28.45
N THR A 23 11.32 -12.93 -28.34
CA THR A 23 11.49 -14.36 -28.60
C THR A 23 11.96 -15.05 -27.32
N ALA A 24 11.25 -16.11 -26.91
CA ALA A 24 11.53 -16.90 -25.70
C ALA A 24 12.96 -17.54 -25.63
N SER A 25 13.80 -17.31 -26.62
CA SER A 25 15.11 -17.95 -26.76
C SER A 25 16.30 -17.14 -26.21
N THR A 26 16.08 -15.94 -25.72
CA THR A 26 17.17 -15.04 -25.34
C THR A 26 17.13 -14.69 -23.86
N GLY A 27 17.55 -15.55 -22.97
CA GLY A 27 18.03 -15.20 -21.62
C GLY A 27 17.17 -14.32 -20.69
N ASN A 28 16.21 -13.57 -21.22
CA ASN A 28 15.33 -12.68 -20.49
C ASN A 28 13.91 -13.23 -20.50
N ALA A 29 13.63 -14.20 -19.63
CA ALA A 29 12.28 -14.72 -19.42
C ALA A 29 11.35 -13.62 -18.86
N ASP A 30 10.05 -13.74 -19.10
CA ASP A 30 9.05 -12.80 -18.54
C ASP A 30 9.13 -12.71 -17.01
N SER A 31 9.47 -13.81 -16.33
CA SER A 31 9.71 -13.83 -14.90
C SER A 31 10.89 -12.96 -14.46
N ASP A 32 11.98 -12.97 -15.23
CA ASP A 32 13.19 -12.20 -14.89
C ASP A 32 12.94 -10.71 -15.10
N ILE A 33 12.27 -10.36 -16.19
CA ILE A 33 11.85 -8.97 -16.45
C ILE A 33 10.87 -8.50 -15.37
N LEU A 34 9.92 -9.35 -14.97
CA LEU A 34 8.96 -9.02 -13.91
C LEU A 34 9.66 -8.81 -12.56
N ASN A 35 10.66 -9.60 -12.24
CA ASN A 35 11.47 -9.40 -11.04
C ASN A 35 12.20 -8.04 -11.07
N ARG A 36 12.78 -7.65 -12.21
CA ARG A 36 13.41 -6.32 -12.35
C ARG A 36 12.40 -5.18 -12.25
N ILE A 37 11.19 -5.37 -12.76
CA ILE A 37 10.08 -4.42 -12.60
C ILE A 37 9.76 -4.24 -11.12
N ASN A 38 9.59 -5.34 -10.39
CA ASN A 38 9.26 -5.33 -8.96
C ASN A 38 10.39 -4.69 -8.13
N GLU A 39 11.63 -5.08 -8.38
CA GLU A 39 12.81 -4.51 -7.73
C GLU A 39 12.87 -2.99 -7.91
N TYR A 40 12.79 -2.50 -9.16
CA TYR A 40 12.82 -1.06 -9.42
C TYR A 40 11.61 -0.33 -8.81
N MET A 41 10.42 -0.92 -8.88
CA MET A 41 9.19 -0.35 -8.33
C MET A 41 9.28 -0.22 -6.82
N LEU A 42 9.66 -1.30 -6.12
CA LEU A 42 9.63 -1.35 -4.66
C LEU A 42 10.81 -0.62 -4.01
N ASP A 43 12.01 -0.80 -4.57
CA ASP A 43 13.22 -0.25 -3.95
C ASP A 43 13.43 1.23 -4.29
N THR A 44 13.06 1.65 -5.51
CA THR A 44 13.35 3.02 -5.96
C THR A 44 12.11 3.90 -5.93
N LEU A 45 11.04 3.52 -6.66
CA LEU A 45 9.91 4.44 -6.85
C LEU A 45 9.04 4.57 -5.60
N VAL A 46 8.87 3.51 -4.82
CA VAL A 46 8.14 3.58 -3.54
C VAL A 46 8.83 4.55 -2.60
N GLY A 47 10.17 4.50 -2.49
CA GLY A 47 10.95 5.46 -1.70
C GLY A 47 10.73 6.90 -2.13
N LEU A 48 10.78 7.19 -3.43
CA LEU A 48 10.55 8.54 -3.97
C LEU A 48 9.12 9.04 -3.70
N VAL A 49 8.11 8.17 -3.84
CA VAL A 49 6.72 8.54 -3.52
C VAL A 49 6.56 8.82 -2.03
N MET A 50 7.20 8.03 -1.17
CA MET A 50 7.19 8.24 0.28
C MET A 50 7.80 9.58 0.72
N GLU A 51 8.86 10.04 0.04
CA GLU A 51 9.49 11.33 0.32
C GLU A 51 8.57 12.51 -0.03
N VAL A 52 7.77 12.36 -1.07
CA VAL A 52 6.94 13.46 -1.60
C VAL A 52 5.52 13.43 -1.05
N LYS A 53 4.96 12.24 -0.86
CA LYS A 53 3.59 12.03 -0.41
C LYS A 53 3.50 10.74 0.39
N ASP A 54 3.99 10.78 1.61
CA ASP A 54 3.99 9.63 2.52
C ASP A 54 2.57 9.10 2.79
N GLU A 55 1.57 9.98 2.80
CA GLU A 55 0.16 9.61 2.98
C GLU A 55 -0.40 8.63 1.94
N TYR A 56 0.28 8.50 0.79
CA TYR A 56 -0.19 7.64 -0.30
C TYR A 56 -0.27 6.17 0.10
N PHE A 57 0.64 5.73 0.97
CA PHE A 57 0.69 4.34 1.44
C PHE A 57 0.08 4.14 2.83
N VAL A 58 -0.49 5.19 3.43
CA VAL A 58 -1.03 5.07 4.79
C VAL A 58 -2.30 4.24 4.77
N ARG A 59 -2.32 3.25 5.64
CA ARG A 59 -3.49 2.42 5.93
C ARG A 59 -3.73 2.38 7.43
N THR A 60 -5.00 2.31 7.82
CA THR A 60 -5.40 2.17 9.21
C THR A 60 -6.13 0.84 9.39
N ILE A 61 -5.75 0.10 10.41
CA ILE A 61 -6.49 -1.08 10.85
C ILE A 61 -6.99 -0.87 12.28
N ARG A 62 -8.15 -1.44 12.58
CA ARG A 62 -8.71 -1.45 13.93
C ARG A 62 -8.50 -2.81 14.56
N GLN A 63 -7.94 -2.80 15.79
CA GLN A 63 -7.81 -4.00 16.60
C GLN A 63 -8.57 -3.82 17.91
N PRO A 64 -9.48 -4.75 18.25
CA PRO A 64 -10.16 -4.69 19.54
C PRO A 64 -9.18 -4.90 20.68
N LEU A 65 -9.38 -4.20 21.79
CA LEU A 65 -8.61 -4.41 22.99
C LEU A 65 -9.04 -5.74 23.63
N ALA A 66 -8.06 -6.61 23.83
CA ALA A 66 -8.27 -7.85 24.54
C ALA A 66 -7.90 -7.69 26.02
N ALA A 67 -8.74 -8.22 26.90
CA ALA A 67 -8.52 -8.18 28.35
C ALA A 67 -7.14 -8.73 28.72
N SER A 68 -6.42 -8.02 29.56
CA SER A 68 -5.07 -8.37 30.03
C SER A 68 -4.00 -8.46 28.93
N THR A 69 -4.29 -7.99 27.72
CA THR A 69 -3.34 -7.97 26.61
C THR A 69 -2.85 -6.54 26.41
N SER A 70 -1.56 -6.30 26.62
CA SER A 70 -0.93 -5.00 26.37
C SER A 70 -0.06 -4.99 25.11
N ARG A 71 0.16 -6.14 24.47
CA ARG A 71 1.03 -6.32 23.32
C ARG A 71 0.21 -6.65 22.08
N TYR A 72 0.37 -5.84 21.04
CA TYR A 72 -0.29 -6.00 19.74
C TYR A 72 0.77 -6.10 18.66
N ARG A 73 0.59 -7.01 17.73
CA ARG A 73 1.54 -7.19 16.63
C ARG A 73 1.42 -6.02 15.63
N ILE A 74 2.56 -5.51 15.20
CA ILE A 74 2.62 -4.60 14.05
C ILE A 74 2.17 -5.39 12.83
N PRO A 75 1.33 -4.83 11.95
CA PRO A 75 0.91 -5.51 10.71
C PRO A 75 2.13 -5.99 9.92
N ASP A 76 2.11 -7.24 9.46
CA ASP A 76 3.25 -7.84 8.74
C ASP A 76 3.64 -7.09 7.47
N ARG A 77 2.67 -6.41 6.85
CA ARG A 77 2.90 -5.58 5.68
C ARG A 77 3.18 -4.11 6.00
N ALA A 78 3.47 -3.78 7.26
CA ALA A 78 3.96 -2.45 7.59
C ALA A 78 5.38 -2.26 7.04
N MET A 79 5.54 -1.33 6.11
CA MET A 79 6.81 -1.01 5.46
C MET A 79 7.87 -0.64 6.51
N TYR A 80 8.96 -1.43 6.57
CA TYR A 80 10.03 -1.27 7.58
C TYR A 80 9.50 -1.23 9.03
N GLN A 81 8.35 -1.83 9.31
CA GLN A 81 7.64 -1.74 10.60
C GLN A 81 7.31 -0.29 11.02
N LYS A 82 7.25 0.63 10.05
CA LYS A 82 7.00 2.05 10.29
C LYS A 82 5.51 2.29 10.55
N LEU A 83 5.24 2.82 11.73
CA LEU A 83 3.91 3.27 12.15
C LEU A 83 3.81 4.79 11.97
N ARG A 84 2.63 5.25 11.59
CA ARG A 84 2.34 6.69 11.50
C ARG A 84 1.71 7.23 12.77
N ASP A 85 0.68 6.54 13.27
CA ASP A 85 -0.07 6.97 14.46
C ASP A 85 -0.79 5.76 15.08
N ILE A 86 -1.00 5.83 16.36
CA ILE A 86 -1.84 4.87 17.09
C ILE A 86 -2.84 5.65 17.93
N ARG A 87 -4.13 5.30 17.77
CA ARG A 87 -5.24 5.97 18.44
C ARG A 87 -6.03 4.98 19.25
N TYR A 88 -6.40 5.38 20.45
CA TYR A 88 -7.37 4.65 21.26
C TYR A 88 -8.79 5.14 20.96
N ILE A 89 -9.72 4.20 20.91
CA ILE A 89 -11.13 4.45 20.73
C ILE A 89 -11.87 3.75 21.87
N GLY A 90 -12.50 4.54 22.72
CA GLY A 90 -13.32 4.01 23.82
C GLY A 90 -14.66 3.47 23.31
N SER A 91 -15.21 2.46 23.99
CA SER A 91 -16.49 1.84 23.65
C SER A 91 -17.70 2.79 23.72
N ASN A 92 -17.60 3.87 24.50
CA ASN A 92 -18.71 4.78 24.78
C ASN A 92 -18.65 6.12 24.05
N THR A 93 -17.69 6.30 23.13
CA THR A 93 -17.49 7.59 22.45
C THR A 93 -17.48 7.39 20.96
N GLU A 94 -18.59 7.66 20.31
CA GLU A 94 -18.70 7.67 18.85
C GLU A 94 -17.69 8.63 18.18
N ASN A 95 -17.07 9.54 18.92
CA ASN A 95 -16.14 10.56 18.46
C ASN A 95 -14.88 10.73 19.31
N GLY A 96 -14.60 9.85 20.26
CA GLY A 96 -13.46 9.99 21.19
C GLY A 96 -12.20 9.29 20.71
N TYR A 97 -11.50 9.89 19.75
CA TYR A 97 -10.15 9.45 19.39
C TYR A 97 -9.13 10.11 20.30
N SER A 98 -8.31 9.30 20.98
CA SER A 98 -7.14 9.78 21.72
C SER A 98 -5.88 9.24 21.05
N SER A 99 -5.07 10.11 20.46
CA SER A 99 -3.76 9.72 19.96
C SER A 99 -2.85 9.32 21.10
N LEU A 100 -2.18 8.20 20.99
CA LEU A 100 -1.29 7.67 22.00
C LEU A 100 0.12 8.24 21.79
N ALA A 101 0.75 8.71 22.87
CA ALA A 101 2.11 9.21 22.79
C ALA A 101 3.12 8.06 22.64
N HIS A 102 4.09 8.19 21.76
CA HIS A 102 5.22 7.26 21.70
C HIS A 102 6.18 7.54 22.86
N ILE A 103 6.48 6.54 23.67
CA ILE A 103 7.44 6.64 24.78
C ILE A 103 8.67 5.78 24.50
N SER A 104 9.85 6.34 24.78
CA SER A 104 11.11 5.59 24.75
C SER A 104 11.27 4.71 25.99
N VAL A 105 12.07 3.65 25.89
CA VAL A 105 12.35 2.74 27.03
C VAL A 105 12.93 3.49 28.22
N GLY A 106 13.74 4.53 27.98
CA GLY A 106 14.35 5.34 29.04
C GLY A 106 13.39 6.25 29.81
N SER A 107 12.22 6.58 29.24
CA SER A 107 11.23 7.43 29.93
C SER A 107 10.24 6.63 30.80
N LEU A 108 10.36 5.30 30.83
CA LEU A 108 9.50 4.42 31.60
C LEU A 108 9.67 4.57 33.11
N ASP A 109 10.88 4.92 33.58
CA ASP A 109 11.14 5.01 35.01
C ASP A 109 10.41 6.18 35.68
N SER A 110 10.18 7.27 34.98
CA SER A 110 9.39 8.41 35.45
C SER A 110 7.88 8.17 35.41
N SER A 111 7.40 7.26 34.56
CA SER A 111 5.96 6.96 34.38
C SER A 111 5.49 5.78 35.24
N ARG A 112 6.40 5.03 35.85
CA ARG A 112 6.06 3.88 36.73
C ARG A 112 5.23 4.23 37.96
N SER A 113 5.20 5.51 38.36
CA SER A 113 4.47 5.94 39.59
C SER A 113 2.96 6.22 39.31
N SER A 114 2.51 6.27 38.08
CA SER A 114 1.09 6.44 37.81
C SER A 114 0.42 5.07 37.77
N THR A 115 -0.02 4.57 38.89
CA THR A 115 -1.11 3.60 38.96
C THR A 115 -2.36 4.29 38.43
N SER A 116 -2.45 4.41 37.12
CA SER A 116 -3.65 4.91 36.48
C SER A 116 -4.77 3.90 36.77
N THR A 117 -5.70 4.31 37.60
CA THR A 117 -6.94 3.57 37.84
C THR A 117 -7.86 3.52 36.63
N ASN A 118 -7.53 4.29 35.59
CA ASN A 118 -8.24 4.30 34.30
C ASN A 118 -7.57 3.30 33.37
N ASN A 119 -8.32 2.28 32.99
CA ASN A 119 -7.92 1.22 32.07
C ASN A 119 -7.71 1.71 30.60
N ILE A 120 -7.46 2.99 30.42
CA ILE A 120 -7.33 3.64 29.11
C ILE A 120 -5.84 3.81 28.82
N PRO A 121 -5.31 3.24 27.74
CA PRO A 121 -3.94 3.49 27.35
C PRO A 121 -3.76 4.95 26.91
N SER A 122 -2.68 5.57 27.36
CA SER A 122 -2.32 6.95 27.01
C SER A 122 -1.06 7.05 26.15
N ALA A 123 -0.28 5.97 26.15
CA ALA A 123 0.98 5.91 25.41
C ALA A 123 1.25 4.50 24.89
N PHE A 124 2.24 4.39 24.01
CA PHE A 124 2.74 3.12 23.51
C PHE A 124 4.26 3.15 23.34
N ARG A 125 4.86 1.98 23.30
CA ARG A 125 6.25 1.78 22.88
C ARG A 125 6.33 0.65 21.86
N ILE A 126 7.41 0.60 21.12
CA ILE A 126 7.69 -0.47 20.17
C ILE A 126 8.72 -1.42 20.78
N GLU A 127 8.43 -2.72 20.80
CA GLU A 127 9.32 -3.78 21.24
C GLU A 127 9.41 -4.86 20.15
N GLY A 128 10.48 -4.84 19.36
CA GLY A 128 10.60 -5.69 18.18
C GLY A 128 9.48 -5.38 17.19
N ASN A 129 8.67 -6.39 16.85
CA ASN A 129 7.50 -6.21 15.96
C ASN A 129 6.18 -6.05 16.72
N HIS A 130 6.22 -5.58 17.98
CA HIS A 130 5.04 -5.40 18.80
C HIS A 130 4.91 -3.95 19.27
N ILE A 131 3.66 -3.52 19.32
CA ILE A 131 3.19 -2.30 19.99
C ILE A 131 2.84 -2.71 21.41
N VAL A 132 3.45 -2.07 22.40
CA VAL A 132 3.15 -2.31 23.83
C VAL A 132 2.45 -1.08 24.37
N LEU A 133 1.22 -1.23 24.81
CA LEU A 133 0.40 -0.15 25.33
C LEU A 133 0.75 0.18 26.80
N TRP A 134 0.67 1.46 27.14
CA TRP A 134 0.92 1.96 28.48
C TRP A 134 -0.16 2.97 28.93
N PRO A 135 -0.69 2.86 30.16
CA PRO A 135 -0.54 1.74 31.06
C PRO A 135 -1.05 0.42 30.47
N ALA A 136 -0.62 -0.71 31.09
CA ALA A 136 -1.09 -2.02 30.70
C ALA A 136 -2.62 -2.12 30.85
N ILE A 137 -3.25 -2.78 29.93
CA ILE A 137 -4.71 -2.92 29.86
C ILE A 137 -5.16 -3.91 30.94
N SER A 138 -6.12 -3.49 31.78
CA SER A 138 -6.72 -4.39 32.78
C SER A 138 -7.86 -5.21 32.19
N ALA A 139 -8.34 -6.21 32.95
CA ALA A 139 -9.40 -7.13 32.53
C ALA A 139 -10.75 -6.48 32.16
N GLY A 140 -10.97 -5.21 32.49
CA GLY A 140 -12.22 -4.48 32.21
C GLY A 140 -12.10 -3.46 31.07
N ALA A 141 -10.96 -3.38 30.37
CA ALA A 141 -10.80 -2.42 29.29
C ALA A 141 -11.71 -2.77 28.11
N GLN A 142 -12.44 -1.78 27.67
CA GLN A 142 -13.30 -1.85 26.50
C GLN A 142 -12.82 -0.84 25.46
N GLY A 143 -13.03 -1.16 24.18
CA GLY A 143 -12.66 -0.29 23.08
C GLY A 143 -11.72 -0.98 22.10
N SER A 144 -11.07 -0.19 21.26
CA SER A 144 -10.16 -0.64 20.22
C SER A 144 -8.99 0.32 20.05
N ILE A 145 -7.96 -0.13 19.35
CA ILE A 145 -6.90 0.74 18.85
C ILE A 145 -6.94 0.78 17.33
N ASP A 146 -6.82 1.98 16.77
CA ASP A 146 -6.56 2.20 15.36
C ASP A 146 -5.05 2.35 15.18
N ILE A 147 -4.47 1.48 14.36
CA ILE A 147 -3.06 1.47 14.02
C ILE A 147 -2.94 1.99 12.59
N ALA A 148 -2.43 3.20 12.44
CA ALA A 148 -2.08 3.76 11.13
C ALA A 148 -0.62 3.42 10.81
N TYR A 149 -0.39 2.76 9.68
CA TYR A 149 0.91 2.30 9.23
C TYR A 149 1.11 2.52 7.74
N TYR A 150 2.35 2.42 7.28
CA TYR A 150 2.67 2.51 5.86
C TYR A 150 2.62 1.10 5.25
N LEU A 151 1.62 0.87 4.39
CA LEU A 151 1.44 -0.41 3.72
C LEU A 151 2.51 -0.61 2.64
N THR A 152 3.23 -1.71 2.69
CA THR A 152 4.11 -2.14 1.59
C THR A 152 3.24 -2.47 0.37
N PRO A 153 3.47 -1.86 -0.81
CA PRO A 153 2.78 -2.25 -2.04
C PRO A 153 3.00 -3.73 -2.35
N GLY A 154 2.03 -4.35 -3.00
CA GLY A 154 2.16 -5.72 -3.46
C GLY A 154 3.16 -5.84 -4.61
N GLU A 155 3.84 -6.99 -4.67
CA GLU A 155 4.63 -7.36 -5.83
C GLU A 155 3.72 -7.57 -7.04
N LEU A 156 4.11 -7.01 -8.18
CA LEU A 156 3.34 -7.18 -9.41
C LEU A 156 3.45 -8.63 -9.88
N VAL A 157 2.30 -9.23 -10.18
CA VAL A 157 2.22 -10.60 -10.68
C VAL A 157 1.59 -10.65 -12.07
N LEU A 158 1.84 -11.74 -12.79
CA LEU A 158 1.20 -11.95 -14.10
C LEU A 158 -0.33 -12.04 -13.94
N PRO A 159 -1.09 -11.65 -14.97
CA PRO A 159 -2.55 -11.76 -14.93
C PRO A 159 -3.08 -13.18 -14.66
N SER A 160 -2.28 -14.20 -14.96
CA SER A 160 -2.60 -15.61 -14.65
C SER A 160 -2.52 -15.96 -13.16
N ALA A 161 -1.87 -15.13 -12.35
CA ALA A 161 -1.78 -15.28 -10.90
C ALA A 161 -2.82 -14.45 -10.14
N ALA A 162 -3.66 -13.70 -10.84
CA ALA A 162 -4.72 -12.86 -10.29
C ALA A 162 -6.07 -13.24 -10.89
N ALA A 163 -7.14 -13.05 -10.12
CA ALA A 163 -8.51 -13.25 -10.62
C ALA A 163 -9.32 -11.95 -10.58
N VAL A 164 -10.14 -11.73 -11.61
CA VAL A 164 -11.00 -10.54 -11.71
C VAL A 164 -12.40 -10.89 -11.25
N VAL A 165 -12.93 -10.14 -10.31
CA VAL A 165 -14.29 -10.30 -9.77
C VAL A 165 -15.31 -9.96 -10.86
N THR A 166 -16.12 -10.93 -11.23
CA THR A 166 -17.22 -10.79 -12.21
C THR A 166 -18.59 -10.74 -11.56
N GLY A 167 -18.70 -11.18 -10.30
CA GLY A 167 -19.91 -11.11 -9.51
C GLY A 167 -19.62 -11.22 -8.02
N LYS A 168 -20.59 -10.84 -7.22
CA LYS A 168 -20.54 -10.91 -5.76
C LYS A 168 -21.93 -11.24 -5.21
N ASN A 169 -22.00 -11.86 -4.04
CA ASN A 169 -23.26 -12.02 -3.33
C ASN A 169 -23.66 -10.73 -2.60
N THR A 170 -24.90 -10.65 -2.12
CA THR A 170 -25.44 -9.50 -1.40
C THR A 170 -24.64 -9.18 -0.13
N ASP A 171 -24.20 -10.22 0.58
CA ASP A 171 -23.50 -10.10 1.86
C ASP A 171 -21.99 -9.87 1.67
N ARG A 172 -21.51 -9.84 0.41
CA ARG A 172 -20.09 -9.62 0.06
C ARG A 172 -19.11 -10.58 0.74
N THR A 173 -19.60 -11.76 1.05
CA THR A 173 -18.81 -12.89 1.54
C THR A 173 -18.32 -13.79 0.41
N GLN A 174 -18.77 -13.56 -0.83
CA GLN A 174 -18.39 -14.34 -1.99
C GLN A 174 -18.01 -13.43 -3.17
N ALA A 175 -16.89 -13.75 -3.80
CA ALA A 175 -16.49 -13.26 -5.11
C ALA A 175 -16.60 -14.38 -6.14
N THR A 176 -17.19 -14.08 -7.30
CA THR A 176 -17.25 -15.01 -8.44
C THR A 176 -16.37 -14.52 -9.58
N PHE A 177 -15.83 -15.44 -10.34
CA PHE A 177 -14.86 -15.23 -11.41
C PHE A 177 -15.32 -15.90 -12.69
N VAL A 178 -14.70 -15.57 -13.81
CA VAL A 178 -14.87 -16.34 -15.06
C VAL A 178 -14.31 -17.74 -14.84
N ASP A 179 -15.00 -18.76 -15.38
CA ASP A 179 -14.53 -20.13 -15.27
C ASP A 179 -13.12 -20.31 -15.85
N GLY A 180 -12.27 -21.04 -15.12
CA GLY A 180 -10.87 -21.27 -15.47
C GLY A 180 -9.92 -20.08 -15.23
N THR A 181 -10.40 -18.96 -14.62
CA THR A 181 -9.53 -17.81 -14.30
C THR A 181 -9.01 -17.81 -12.86
N VAL A 182 -9.53 -18.69 -12.00
CA VAL A 182 -8.98 -18.85 -10.65
C VAL A 182 -7.64 -19.57 -10.77
N PRO A 183 -6.53 -18.96 -10.28
CA PRO A 183 -5.22 -19.59 -10.37
C PRO A 183 -5.18 -20.95 -9.64
N THR A 184 -4.68 -21.98 -10.32
CA THR A 184 -4.62 -23.35 -9.78
C THR A 184 -3.63 -23.52 -8.62
N ALA A 185 -2.73 -22.55 -8.44
CA ALA A 185 -1.77 -22.52 -7.34
C ALA A 185 -2.40 -22.11 -6.01
N TRP A 186 -3.58 -21.48 -6.02
CA TRP A 186 -4.25 -21.04 -4.79
C TRP A 186 -4.81 -22.21 -4.00
N THR A 187 -4.77 -22.08 -2.69
CA THR A 187 -5.28 -23.08 -1.73
C THR A 187 -6.24 -22.42 -0.74
N ALA A 188 -7.05 -23.23 -0.06
CA ALA A 188 -7.96 -22.73 0.97
C ALA A 188 -7.24 -22.21 2.25
N ALA A 189 -5.94 -22.47 2.38
CA ALA A 189 -5.12 -21.99 3.49
C ALA A 189 -4.50 -20.60 3.21
N ASP A 190 -4.59 -20.12 1.96
CA ASP A 190 -4.00 -18.84 1.58
C ASP A 190 -4.87 -17.68 2.05
N THR A 191 -4.23 -16.53 2.15
CA THR A 191 -4.88 -15.25 2.40
C THR A 191 -4.76 -14.36 1.17
N PHE A 192 -5.71 -13.45 1.00
CA PHE A 192 -5.87 -12.69 -0.22
C PHE A 192 -5.93 -11.18 0.02
N ASP A 193 -5.35 -10.45 -0.91
CA ASP A 193 -5.51 -9.00 -1.04
C ASP A 193 -6.51 -8.70 -2.14
N ILE A 194 -7.29 -7.63 -1.96
CA ILE A 194 -8.27 -7.17 -2.93
C ILE A 194 -7.88 -5.78 -3.39
N HIS A 195 -7.72 -5.60 -4.70
CA HIS A 195 -7.26 -4.37 -5.31
C HIS A 195 -8.32 -3.77 -6.21
N SER A 196 -8.52 -2.45 -6.12
CA SER A 196 -9.40 -1.73 -7.02
C SER A 196 -8.77 -1.55 -8.41
N PRO A 197 -9.51 -1.80 -9.50
CA PRO A 197 -9.02 -1.51 -10.84
C PRO A 197 -8.94 -0.01 -11.12
N ASN A 198 -9.60 0.82 -10.31
CA ASN A 198 -9.79 2.24 -10.61
C ASN A 198 -8.64 3.13 -10.19
N SER A 199 -7.95 2.81 -9.11
CA SER A 199 -6.92 3.67 -8.52
C SER A 199 -5.51 3.10 -8.55
N GLY A 200 -5.27 1.99 -9.23
CA GLY A 200 -3.92 1.40 -9.39
C GLY A 200 -3.17 1.02 -8.09
N ALA A 201 -3.50 1.68 -6.99
CA ALA A 201 -2.84 1.52 -5.69
C ALA A 201 -3.82 1.31 -4.55
N GLU A 202 -5.12 1.39 -4.81
CA GLU A 202 -6.11 1.21 -3.74
C GLU A 202 -6.26 -0.27 -3.41
N VAL A 203 -5.65 -0.65 -2.30
CA VAL A 203 -5.87 -1.97 -1.72
C VAL A 203 -7.15 -1.91 -0.90
N LYS A 204 -8.22 -2.57 -1.35
CA LYS A 204 -9.51 -2.56 -0.68
C LYS A 204 -9.51 -3.40 0.59
N ALA A 205 -8.88 -4.57 0.55
CA ALA A 205 -8.73 -5.43 1.72
C ALA A 205 -7.36 -6.11 1.69
N VAL A 206 -6.79 -6.41 2.84
CA VAL A 206 -5.47 -7.01 3.01
C VAL A 206 -5.56 -8.26 3.87
N GLY A 207 -4.95 -9.36 3.39
CA GLY A 207 -4.79 -10.58 4.17
C GLY A 207 -6.09 -11.27 4.52
N ARG A 208 -7.12 -11.19 3.67
CA ARG A 208 -8.41 -11.84 3.91
C ARG A 208 -8.31 -13.35 3.80
N SER A 209 -8.70 -14.04 4.88
CA SER A 209 -8.85 -15.49 4.87
C SER A 209 -10.12 -15.92 4.14
N ILE A 210 -10.09 -17.11 3.59
CA ILE A 210 -11.23 -17.68 2.89
C ILE A 210 -11.75 -18.92 3.63
N SER A 211 -13.04 -19.15 3.52
CA SER A 211 -13.69 -20.35 4.06
C SER A 211 -13.75 -21.49 3.04
N SER A 212 -13.75 -21.16 1.75
CA SER A 212 -13.66 -22.15 0.67
C SER A 212 -13.15 -21.52 -0.63
N LEU A 213 -12.49 -22.35 -1.44
CA LEU A 213 -11.99 -22.05 -2.76
C LEU A 213 -12.60 -22.99 -3.79
N GLY A 214 -13.25 -22.44 -4.80
CA GLY A 214 -13.76 -23.17 -5.96
C GLY A 214 -13.10 -22.72 -7.25
N THR A 215 -13.44 -23.34 -8.36
CA THR A 215 -12.92 -23.00 -9.70
C THR A 215 -13.47 -21.68 -10.23
N THR A 216 -14.63 -21.26 -9.76
CA THR A 216 -15.34 -20.06 -10.22
C THR A 216 -15.69 -19.09 -9.09
N ALA A 217 -15.41 -19.43 -7.84
CA ALA A 217 -15.78 -18.60 -6.70
C ALA A 217 -14.85 -18.80 -5.51
N ILE A 218 -14.68 -17.72 -4.75
CA ILE A 218 -14.04 -17.72 -3.43
C ILE A 218 -15.07 -17.26 -2.42
N ASN A 219 -15.17 -17.98 -1.30
CA ASN A 219 -15.94 -17.52 -0.14
C ASN A 219 -14.97 -17.02 0.92
N PHE A 220 -15.10 -15.75 1.28
CA PHE A 220 -14.34 -15.14 2.37
C PHE A 220 -14.89 -15.59 3.72
N SER A 221 -14.02 -15.68 4.72
CA SER A 221 -14.43 -16.02 6.09
C SER A 221 -15.25 -14.89 6.73
N GLU A 222 -15.05 -13.65 6.29
CA GLU A 222 -15.77 -12.47 6.73
C GLU A 222 -16.16 -11.61 5.52
N ALA A 223 -17.23 -10.84 5.64
CA ALA A 223 -17.67 -9.94 4.57
C ALA A 223 -16.61 -8.88 4.23
N VAL A 224 -16.48 -8.57 2.93
CA VAL A 224 -15.67 -7.46 2.42
C VAL A 224 -16.60 -6.32 2.05
N ASP A 225 -17.18 -5.70 3.05
CA ASP A 225 -18.27 -4.71 2.93
C ASP A 225 -17.87 -3.29 3.36
N GLY A 226 -16.60 -3.09 3.71
CA GLY A 226 -16.10 -1.82 4.22
C GLY A 226 -16.45 -1.55 5.69
N SER A 227 -17.07 -2.51 6.41
CA SER A 227 -17.35 -2.39 7.84
C SER A 227 -16.08 -2.41 8.69
N VAL A 228 -15.04 -3.05 8.20
CA VAL A 228 -13.73 -3.08 8.85
C VAL A 228 -12.97 -1.78 8.54
N THR A 229 -12.49 -1.12 9.58
CA THR A 229 -11.74 0.14 9.44
C THR A 229 -10.56 0.00 8.48
N GLY A 230 -10.49 0.90 7.52
CA GLY A 230 -9.45 0.91 6.49
C GLY A 230 -9.71 -0.04 5.33
N GLU A 231 -10.83 -0.73 5.29
CA GLU A 231 -11.26 -1.53 4.16
C GLU A 231 -12.38 -0.87 3.37
N TYR A 232 -12.51 -1.31 2.11
CA TYR A 232 -13.53 -0.83 1.20
C TYR A 232 -14.34 -2.01 0.66
N GLU A 233 -15.51 -1.68 0.19
CA GLU A 233 -16.45 -2.65 -0.36
C GLU A 233 -15.91 -3.38 -1.60
N LEU A 234 -16.14 -4.71 -1.64
CA LEU A 234 -15.88 -5.54 -2.82
C LEU A 234 -16.78 -5.09 -3.99
N GLU A 235 -16.20 -4.89 -5.16
CA GLU A 235 -16.90 -4.49 -6.37
C GLU A 235 -16.56 -5.38 -7.56
N ILE A 236 -17.47 -5.41 -8.53
CA ILE A 236 -17.21 -6.07 -9.81
C ILE A 236 -16.09 -5.35 -10.54
N GLY A 237 -15.13 -6.11 -11.04
CA GLY A 237 -13.91 -5.60 -11.68
C GLY A 237 -12.71 -5.49 -10.74
N ASP A 238 -12.88 -5.70 -9.44
CA ASP A 238 -11.75 -5.78 -8.51
C ASP A 238 -10.86 -6.98 -8.83
N TYR A 239 -9.60 -6.87 -8.48
CA TYR A 239 -8.64 -7.95 -8.57
C TYR A 239 -8.45 -8.61 -7.22
N VAL A 240 -8.44 -9.94 -7.21
CA VAL A 240 -8.06 -10.75 -6.06
C VAL A 240 -6.71 -11.38 -6.36
N CYS A 241 -5.76 -11.23 -5.44
CA CYS A 241 -4.40 -11.76 -5.53
C CYS A 241 -4.03 -12.42 -4.19
N LEU A 242 -2.97 -13.23 -4.16
CA LEU A 242 -2.41 -13.66 -2.88
C LEU A 242 -1.92 -12.46 -2.06
N THR A 243 -1.93 -12.60 -0.75
CA THR A 243 -1.46 -11.52 0.13
C THR A 243 -0.01 -11.16 -0.18
N GLY A 244 0.21 -9.88 -0.46
CA GLY A 244 1.52 -9.39 -0.87
C GLY A 244 1.69 -9.28 -2.38
N GLU A 245 0.75 -9.78 -3.17
CA GLU A 245 0.75 -9.69 -4.63
C GLU A 245 -0.24 -8.63 -5.13
N ALA A 246 -0.03 -8.12 -6.33
CA ALA A 246 -0.89 -7.14 -6.97
C ALA A 246 -0.96 -7.38 -8.49
N ALA A 247 -2.16 -7.29 -9.08
CA ALA A 247 -2.36 -7.37 -10.52
C ALA A 247 -1.97 -6.08 -11.26
N LEU A 248 -1.90 -4.97 -10.54
CA LEU A 248 -1.58 -3.63 -11.06
C LEU A 248 -0.54 -2.98 -10.15
N PRO A 249 0.39 -2.16 -10.69
CA PRO A 249 1.36 -1.46 -9.86
C PRO A 249 0.70 -0.62 -8.78
N GLY A 250 1.13 -0.79 -7.54
CA GLY A 250 0.65 -0.04 -6.37
C GLY A 250 1.16 1.41 -6.30
N LEU A 251 1.38 2.05 -7.44
CA LEU A 251 1.90 3.40 -7.59
C LEU A 251 0.93 4.31 -8.35
N PRO A 252 1.08 5.64 -8.25
CA PRO A 252 0.35 6.57 -9.12
C PRO A 252 0.55 6.25 -10.60
N ARG A 253 -0.54 6.32 -11.38
CA ARG A 253 -0.54 5.92 -12.80
C ARG A 253 0.48 6.67 -13.65
N GLU A 254 0.78 7.89 -13.28
CA GLU A 254 1.77 8.72 -13.94
C GLU A 254 3.20 8.13 -13.85
N LEU A 255 3.45 7.27 -12.87
CA LEU A 255 4.73 6.60 -12.68
C LEU A 255 4.82 5.25 -13.41
N HIS A 256 3.70 4.65 -13.86
CA HIS A 256 3.72 3.33 -14.50
C HIS A 256 4.67 3.24 -15.71
N PRO A 257 4.70 4.20 -16.66
CA PRO A 257 5.66 4.15 -17.76
C PRO A 257 7.12 4.24 -17.26
N LEU A 258 7.36 4.92 -16.13
CA LEU A 258 8.69 5.10 -15.57
C LEU A 258 9.21 3.84 -14.90
N ILE A 259 8.31 2.96 -14.42
CA ILE A 259 8.67 1.62 -13.95
C ILE A 259 9.37 0.85 -15.07
N ALA A 260 8.77 0.85 -16.27
CA ALA A 260 9.33 0.11 -17.41
C ALA A 260 10.68 0.68 -17.86
N ILE A 261 10.82 2.01 -17.92
CA ILE A 261 12.09 2.64 -18.29
C ILE A 261 13.18 2.33 -17.24
N GLY A 262 12.83 2.38 -15.94
CA GLY A 262 13.76 2.08 -14.87
C GLY A 262 14.24 0.62 -14.90
N ALA A 263 13.31 -0.33 -15.03
CA ALA A 263 13.64 -1.75 -15.17
C ALA A 263 14.48 -2.01 -16.44
N ALA A 264 14.19 -1.34 -17.55
CA ALA A 264 15.00 -1.42 -18.77
C ALA A 264 16.43 -0.89 -18.55
N CYS A 265 16.60 0.19 -17.78
CA CYS A 265 17.91 0.69 -17.42
C CYS A 265 18.74 -0.35 -16.66
N THR A 266 18.13 -1.06 -15.70
CA THR A 266 18.83 -2.11 -14.95
C THR A 266 19.31 -3.24 -15.88
N ILE A 267 18.45 -3.69 -16.81
CA ILE A 267 18.81 -4.73 -17.79
C ILE A 267 19.93 -4.27 -18.71
N LEU A 268 19.83 -3.06 -19.27
CA LEU A 268 20.85 -2.50 -20.16
C LEU A 268 22.21 -2.35 -19.46
N GLN A 269 22.21 -2.01 -18.17
CA GLN A 269 23.42 -1.96 -17.35
C GLN A 269 24.05 -3.36 -17.20
N ASP A 270 23.24 -4.38 -16.92
CA ASP A 270 23.69 -5.76 -16.77
C ASP A 270 24.22 -6.33 -18.10
N GLU A 271 23.61 -5.96 -19.23
CA GLU A 271 24.05 -6.35 -20.57
C GLU A 271 25.30 -5.56 -21.08
N GLY A 272 25.63 -4.47 -20.42
CA GLY A 272 26.79 -3.63 -20.76
C GLY A 272 26.55 -2.67 -21.93
N ASP A 273 25.31 -2.45 -22.37
CA ASP A 273 24.95 -1.45 -23.40
C ASP A 273 24.90 -0.04 -22.80
N MET A 274 26.06 0.48 -22.47
CA MET A 274 26.21 1.74 -21.74
C MET A 274 25.71 2.97 -22.50
N ASP A 275 25.74 2.96 -23.82
CA ASP A 275 25.29 4.10 -24.63
C ASP A 275 23.75 4.24 -24.56
N VAL A 276 23.04 3.12 -24.72
CA VAL A 276 21.58 3.09 -24.60
C VAL A 276 21.17 3.32 -23.15
N TYR A 277 21.85 2.72 -22.18
CA TYR A 277 21.66 2.93 -20.76
C TYR A 277 21.68 4.41 -20.39
N GLN A 278 22.75 5.14 -20.74
CA GLN A 278 22.88 6.56 -20.42
C GLN A 278 21.78 7.42 -21.06
N ALA A 279 21.41 7.10 -22.31
CA ALA A 279 20.30 7.80 -22.97
C ALA A 279 18.96 7.59 -22.24
N LYS A 280 18.69 6.35 -21.80
CA LYS A 280 17.47 6.00 -21.06
C LYS A 280 17.47 6.57 -19.65
N LEU A 281 18.60 6.54 -18.95
CA LEU A 281 18.76 7.14 -17.64
C LEU A 281 18.47 8.64 -17.69
N GLY A 282 19.03 9.36 -18.66
CA GLY A 282 18.73 10.78 -18.84
C GLY A 282 17.27 11.07 -19.17
N LEU A 283 16.57 10.17 -19.88
CA LEU A 283 15.13 10.26 -20.11
C LEU A 283 14.35 10.06 -18.80
N LEU A 284 14.71 9.02 -18.03
CA LEU A 284 14.11 8.68 -16.75
C LEU A 284 14.20 9.84 -15.75
N GLU A 285 15.40 10.38 -15.56
CA GLU A 285 15.65 11.50 -14.66
C GLU A 285 14.82 12.75 -15.04
N ARG A 286 14.78 13.08 -16.33
CA ARG A 286 13.94 14.20 -16.81
C ARG A 286 12.44 13.95 -16.59
N SER A 287 12.01 12.71 -16.74
CA SER A 287 10.60 12.35 -16.56
C SER A 287 10.21 12.31 -15.08
N LEU A 288 11.11 11.91 -14.18
CA LEU A 288 10.90 11.92 -12.73
C LEU A 288 10.98 13.34 -12.15
N PHE A 289 12.08 14.04 -12.40
CA PHE A 289 12.40 15.31 -11.72
C PHE A 289 12.15 16.56 -12.57
N GLY A 290 12.02 16.39 -13.88
CA GLY A 290 11.89 17.51 -14.80
C GLY A 290 13.23 17.94 -15.40
N ARG A 291 13.22 19.07 -16.14
CA ARG A 291 14.43 19.62 -16.74
C ARG A 291 15.18 20.49 -15.73
N PRO A 292 16.53 20.46 -15.74
CA PRO A 292 17.34 21.31 -14.87
C PRO A 292 17.11 22.82 -15.11
N ASP A 293 16.63 23.20 -16.30
CA ASP A 293 16.32 24.58 -16.68
C ASP A 293 14.96 25.08 -16.14
N GLY A 294 14.25 24.26 -15.36
CA GLY A 294 12.94 24.61 -14.77
C GLY A 294 11.78 24.70 -15.77
N LYS A 295 12.01 24.44 -17.08
CA LYS A 295 10.98 24.56 -18.14
C LYS A 295 9.97 23.42 -18.13
N SER A 296 10.25 22.31 -17.44
CA SER A 296 9.31 21.23 -17.28
C SER A 296 9.43 20.63 -15.88
N ILE A 297 8.29 20.33 -15.28
CA ILE A 297 8.17 19.69 -13.98
C ILE A 297 7.99 18.19 -14.22
N GLY A 298 8.83 17.36 -13.61
CA GLY A 298 8.75 15.90 -13.68
C GLY A 298 7.54 15.34 -12.92
N ALA A 299 7.36 14.02 -12.98
CA ALA A 299 6.24 13.35 -12.32
C ALA A 299 6.24 13.60 -10.80
N ILE A 300 7.40 13.52 -10.16
CA ILE A 300 7.58 13.78 -8.72
C ILE A 300 7.23 15.23 -8.37
N GLY A 301 7.75 16.20 -9.12
CA GLY A 301 7.42 17.60 -8.89
C GLY A 301 5.95 17.94 -9.09
N ARG A 302 5.26 17.26 -10.04
CA ARG A 302 3.80 17.38 -10.18
C ARG A 302 3.03 16.81 -8.99
N MET A 303 3.54 15.75 -8.36
CA MET A 303 2.95 15.19 -7.14
C MET A 303 3.10 16.17 -5.97
N GLN A 304 4.26 16.81 -5.80
CA GLN A 304 4.49 17.84 -4.79
C GLN A 304 3.52 19.01 -4.98
N ASN A 305 3.45 19.58 -6.19
CA ASN A 305 2.57 20.70 -6.49
C ASN A 305 1.09 20.41 -6.21
N ARG A 306 0.64 19.16 -6.36
CA ARG A 306 -0.73 18.77 -5.99
C ARG A 306 -1.01 18.85 -4.50
N VAL A 307 0.01 18.64 -3.67
CA VAL A 307 -0.10 18.79 -2.21
C VAL A 307 -0.10 20.24 -1.81
N ASP A 308 0.77 21.05 -2.42
CA ASP A 308 0.94 22.47 -2.11
C ASP A 308 -0.23 23.33 -2.65
N ALA A 309 -0.88 22.89 -3.72
CA ALA A 309 -2.01 23.58 -4.33
C ALA A 309 -3.35 23.39 -3.60
N ARG A 310 -3.38 22.85 -2.40
CA ARG A 310 -4.64 22.75 -1.64
C ARG A 310 -4.93 24.02 -0.86
N PRO A 311 -5.91 24.82 -1.29
CA PRO A 311 -6.54 25.77 -0.39
C PRO A 311 -7.45 24.97 0.54
N ILE A 312 -7.04 24.67 1.73
CA ILE A 312 -7.99 24.05 2.65
C ILE A 312 -7.73 24.54 4.05
N TYR A 313 -8.47 25.54 4.46
CA TYR A 313 -9.09 25.53 5.79
C TYR A 313 -10.27 26.48 5.80
N VAL A 314 -11.45 25.91 5.97
CA VAL A 314 -12.62 26.69 6.40
C VAL A 314 -12.52 26.79 7.91
N THR A 315 -12.00 27.89 8.42
CA THR A 315 -12.13 28.25 9.83
C THR A 315 -13.04 29.46 9.89
N GLY A 316 -14.21 29.31 10.49
CA GLY A 316 -15.13 30.44 10.67
C GLY A 316 -15.75 31.00 9.39
N GLY A 317 -15.98 30.19 8.37
CA GLY A 317 -16.63 30.62 7.11
C GLY A 317 -15.73 31.41 6.15
N ARG A 318 -14.42 31.46 6.37
CA ARG A 318 -13.47 32.11 5.45
C ARG A 318 -12.53 31.08 4.87
N PHE A 319 -12.39 31.11 3.54
CA PHE A 319 -11.37 30.35 2.81
C PHE A 319 -10.05 31.11 2.91
N LEU A 320 -9.03 30.53 3.53
CA LEU A 320 -7.66 31.03 3.46
C LEU A 320 -6.93 30.24 2.37
N ALA A 321 -6.57 30.91 1.29
CA ALA A 321 -5.71 30.34 0.28
C ALA A 321 -4.29 30.19 0.83
N ALA A 322 -3.64 29.04 0.55
CA ALA A 322 -2.27 28.77 0.99
C ALA A 322 -1.22 29.74 0.40
N GLN A 323 -1.61 30.57 -0.58
CA GLN A 323 -0.73 31.53 -1.25
C GLN A 323 -0.25 32.66 -0.36
N ASP A 324 -0.92 32.97 0.75
CA ASP A 324 -0.55 34.11 1.61
C ASP A 324 0.59 33.79 2.61
N ARG A 325 1.24 32.64 2.52
CA ARG A 325 2.34 32.28 3.42
C ARG A 325 3.75 32.52 2.86
N TYR A 326 3.88 33.00 1.62
CA TYR A 326 5.16 33.27 0.97
C TYR A 326 5.25 34.69 0.37
N ALA A 327 4.54 35.64 0.94
CA ALA A 327 4.74 37.06 0.69
C ALA A 327 5.50 37.72 1.84
#